data_9c6d3f3a4ed46f300c31254e4b0eab5d
#
_entry.id   9c6d3f3a4ed46f300c31254e4b0eab5d
#
_cell.length_a   1.000
_cell.length_b   1.000
_cell.length_c   1.000
_cell.angle_alpha   90.00
_cell.angle_beta   90.00
_cell.angle_gamma   90.00
#
_symmetry.space_group_name_H-M   'P 1'
#
loop_
_entity.id
_entity.type
_entity.pdbx_description
1 polymer ?
#
loop_
_entity_poly.entity_id
_entity_poly.type
_entity_poly.pdbx_seq_one_letter_code
_entity_poly.pdbx_strand_id
1 'polypeptide(L)'
;MTRSVMREHIFKILFRAEFYDTQEMAQQINYYLEEVPKVTEKEVNEITGKVLNIVDKIPEIDEMINSVSKSWPTSRLGKSELTIMRLAVYEIKFDEDIPTNVAINEAVEL
;
A
#
# COMPACT_ATOMS: atom_id res chain seq x y z
N MET A 1 -11.46 0.53 13.46
CA MET A 1 -11.94 0.47 12.06
C MET A 1 -11.88 -0.95 11.54
N THR A 2 -12.64 -1.23 10.49
CA THR A 2 -12.62 -2.55 9.86
C THR A 2 -11.35 -2.73 9.05
N ARG A 3 -11.04 -3.99 8.70
CA ARG A 3 -9.90 -4.32 7.85
C ARG A 3 -9.99 -3.67 6.48
N SER A 4 -11.17 -3.68 5.86
CA SER A 4 -11.40 -3.04 4.56
C SER A 4 -11.17 -1.55 4.62
N VAL A 5 -11.66 -0.88 5.66
CA VAL A 5 -11.47 0.56 5.83
C VAL A 5 -9.99 0.88 6.05
N MET A 6 -9.31 0.07 6.85
CA MET A 6 -7.87 0.25 7.09
C MET A 6 -7.09 0.11 5.78
N ARG A 7 -7.39 -0.90 4.95
CA ARG A 7 -6.74 -1.08 3.65
C ARG A 7 -7.00 0.09 2.71
N GLU A 8 -8.20 0.63 2.73
CA GLU A 8 -8.53 1.80 1.93
C GLU A 8 -7.65 3.00 2.30
N HIS A 9 -7.46 3.23 3.60
CA HIS A 9 -6.57 4.30 4.07
C HIS A 9 -5.13 4.03 3.68
N ILE A 10 -4.66 2.79 3.83
CA ILE A 10 -3.32 2.40 3.42
C ILE A 10 -3.11 2.64 1.93
N PHE A 11 -4.07 2.26 1.09
CA PHE A 11 -4.02 2.50 -0.34
C PHE A 11 -3.89 3.99 -0.67
N LYS A 12 -4.73 4.82 -0.06
CA LYS A 12 -4.74 6.27 -0.31
C LYS A 12 -3.42 6.92 0.10
N ILE A 13 -2.86 6.48 1.23
CA ILE A 13 -1.57 6.99 1.69
C ILE A 13 -0.44 6.50 0.77
N LEU A 14 -0.47 5.22 0.43
CA LEU A 14 0.56 4.60 -0.41
C LEU A 14 0.61 5.25 -1.80
N PHE A 15 -0.53 5.68 -2.32
CA PHE A 15 -0.59 6.40 -3.59
C PHE A 15 0.32 7.63 -3.57
N ARG A 16 0.49 8.27 -2.42
CA ARG A 16 1.36 9.44 -2.29
C ARG A 16 2.83 9.12 -2.51
N ALA A 17 3.24 7.83 -2.41
CA ALA A 17 4.62 7.44 -2.67
C ALA A 17 5.07 7.71 -4.12
N GLU A 18 4.13 7.94 -5.03
CA GLU A 18 4.43 8.34 -6.40
C GLU A 18 4.93 9.78 -6.49
N PHE A 19 4.68 10.59 -5.46
CA PHE A 19 4.94 12.03 -5.48
C PHE A 19 5.94 12.47 -4.41
N TYR A 20 6.22 11.63 -3.41
CA TYR A 20 7.07 11.96 -2.27
C TYR A 20 8.10 10.86 -2.06
N ASP A 21 9.30 11.23 -1.61
CA ASP A 21 10.33 10.25 -1.33
C ASP A 21 10.08 9.56 0.03
N THR A 22 10.91 8.57 0.35
CA THR A 22 10.78 7.77 1.57
C THR A 22 10.83 8.63 2.84
N GLN A 23 11.68 9.66 2.84
CA GLN A 23 11.82 10.54 4.00
C GLN A 23 10.59 11.41 4.21
N GLU A 24 9.99 11.87 3.11
CA GLU A 24 8.78 12.69 3.15
C GLU A 24 7.53 11.89 3.49
N MET A 25 7.53 10.59 3.20
CA MET A 25 6.35 9.75 3.44
C MET A 25 5.91 9.70 4.90
N ALA A 26 6.84 9.69 5.84
CA ALA A 26 6.48 9.70 7.27
C ALA A 26 5.62 10.92 7.62
N GLN A 27 5.97 12.08 7.09
CA GLN A 27 5.22 13.32 7.29
C GLN A 27 3.88 13.28 6.57
N GLN A 28 3.85 12.73 5.35
CA GLN A 28 2.61 12.59 4.59
C GLN A 28 1.61 11.65 5.28
N ILE A 29 2.10 10.60 5.92
CA ILE A 29 1.24 9.71 6.70
C ILE A 29 0.60 10.48 7.85
N ASN A 30 1.37 11.26 8.58
CA ASN A 30 0.86 12.06 9.68
C ASN A 30 -0.20 13.06 9.22
N TYR A 31 0.06 13.78 8.14
CA TYR A 31 -0.90 14.74 7.59
C TYR A 31 -2.22 14.06 7.20
N TYR A 32 -2.13 12.90 6.58
CA TYR A 32 -3.33 12.17 6.18
C TYR A 32 -4.14 11.73 7.41
N LEU A 33 -3.48 11.13 8.40
CA LEU A 33 -4.16 10.56 9.57
C LEU A 33 -4.72 11.61 10.51
N GLU A 34 -4.18 12.82 10.53
CA GLU A 34 -4.73 13.93 11.31
C GLU A 34 -6.17 14.27 10.90
N GLU A 35 -6.52 14.01 9.65
CA GLU A 35 -7.85 14.32 9.13
C GLU A 35 -8.83 13.13 9.23
N VAL A 36 -8.37 11.97 9.68
CA VAL A 36 -9.24 10.81 9.85
C VAL A 36 -9.91 10.87 11.23
N PRO A 37 -11.26 11.00 11.27
CA PRO A 37 -11.95 11.08 12.54
C PRO A 37 -11.92 9.77 13.31
N LYS A 38 -11.80 9.87 14.63
CA LYS A 38 -11.91 8.73 15.57
C LYS A 38 -10.86 7.63 15.34
N VAL A 39 -9.72 7.94 14.74
CA VAL A 39 -8.64 6.98 14.61
C VAL A 39 -7.94 6.82 15.97
N THR A 40 -7.70 5.57 16.37
CA THR A 40 -6.99 5.27 17.63
C THR A 40 -5.48 5.32 17.43
N GLU A 41 -4.75 5.50 18.52
CA GLU A 41 -3.28 5.47 18.47
C GLU A 41 -2.77 4.12 17.94
N LYS A 42 -3.40 3.03 18.33
CA LYS A 42 -3.06 1.70 17.83
C LYS A 42 -3.22 1.61 16.31
N GLU A 43 -4.32 2.13 15.80
CA GLU A 43 -4.59 2.15 14.36
C GLU A 43 -3.60 3.03 13.61
N VAL A 44 -3.25 4.18 14.15
CA VAL A 44 -2.22 5.06 13.58
C VAL A 44 -0.90 4.31 13.46
N ASN A 45 -0.49 3.61 14.51
CA ASN A 45 0.76 2.86 14.52
C ASN A 45 0.74 1.71 13.51
N GLU A 46 -0.37 0.99 13.41
CA GLU A 46 -0.52 -0.11 12.44
C GLU A 46 -0.43 0.39 11.00
N ILE A 47 -1.16 1.46 10.69
CA ILE A 47 -1.18 2.03 9.34
C ILE A 47 0.20 2.59 8.99
N THR A 48 0.80 3.36 9.88
CA THR A 48 2.12 3.95 9.66
C THR A 48 3.18 2.89 9.42
N GLY A 49 3.21 1.87 10.28
CA GLY A 49 4.18 0.78 10.16
C GLY A 49 4.02 0.02 8.85
N LYS A 50 2.79 -0.27 8.48
CA LYS A 50 2.51 -1.02 7.25
C LYS A 50 2.88 -0.21 6.01
N VAL A 51 2.50 1.06 5.94
CA VAL A 51 2.84 1.92 4.80
C VAL A 51 4.35 2.05 4.64
N LEU A 52 5.07 2.30 5.72
CA LEU A 52 6.53 2.45 5.66
C LEU A 52 7.21 1.14 5.24
N ASN A 53 6.71 -0.01 5.70
CA ASN A 53 7.24 -1.31 5.26
C ASN A 53 7.00 -1.54 3.77
N ILE A 54 5.83 -1.17 3.27
CA ILE A 54 5.54 -1.30 1.83
C ILE A 54 6.45 -0.40 1.02
N VAL A 55 6.61 0.85 1.43
CA VAL A 55 7.48 1.82 0.74
C VAL A 55 8.92 1.31 0.68
N ASP A 56 9.40 0.73 1.76
CA ASP A 56 10.74 0.14 1.82
C ASP A 56 10.91 -1.03 0.85
N LYS A 57 9.83 -1.74 0.55
CA LYS A 57 9.82 -2.91 -0.34
C LYS A 57 9.48 -2.60 -1.79
N ILE A 58 9.16 -1.34 -2.11
CA ILE A 58 8.74 -0.97 -3.48
C ILE A 58 9.73 -1.46 -4.56
N PRO A 59 11.06 -1.30 -4.42
CA PRO A 59 11.97 -1.79 -5.44
C PRO A 59 11.84 -3.29 -5.71
N GLU A 60 11.73 -4.11 -4.65
CA GLU A 60 11.55 -5.55 -4.78
C GLU A 60 10.20 -5.90 -5.39
N ILE A 61 9.15 -5.21 -4.96
CA ILE A 61 7.78 -5.41 -5.42
C ILE A 61 7.70 -5.10 -6.92
N ASP A 62 8.24 -3.97 -7.35
CA ASP A 62 8.22 -3.56 -8.75
C ASP A 62 9.00 -4.55 -9.63
N GLU A 63 10.11 -5.08 -9.13
CA GLU A 63 10.86 -6.12 -9.82
C GLU A 63 10.02 -7.38 -10.02
N MET A 64 9.27 -7.80 -8.99
CA MET A 64 8.36 -8.94 -9.10
C MET A 64 7.25 -8.69 -10.12
N ILE A 65 6.65 -7.51 -10.12
CA ILE A 65 5.62 -7.13 -11.06
C ILE A 65 6.17 -7.18 -12.50
N ASN A 66 7.33 -6.58 -12.72
CA ASN A 66 7.96 -6.55 -14.04
C ASN A 66 8.37 -7.94 -14.53
N SER A 67 8.73 -8.84 -13.64
CA SER A 67 9.13 -10.20 -14.02
C SER A 67 7.99 -11.03 -14.56
N VAL A 68 6.76 -10.79 -14.11
CA VAL A 68 5.56 -11.56 -14.52
C VAL A 68 4.69 -10.82 -15.52
N SER A 69 4.82 -9.51 -15.64
CA SER A 69 3.99 -8.68 -16.51
C SER A 69 4.83 -8.05 -17.61
N LYS A 70 5.22 -8.85 -18.59
CA LYS A 70 6.10 -8.39 -19.68
C LYS A 70 5.44 -7.36 -20.59
N SER A 71 4.13 -7.50 -20.82
CA SER A 71 3.37 -6.61 -21.70
C SER A 71 3.01 -5.29 -21.02
N TRP A 72 2.98 -5.27 -19.69
CA TRP A 72 2.56 -4.11 -18.90
C TRP A 72 3.54 -3.89 -17.75
N PRO A 73 4.75 -3.38 -18.04
CA PRO A 73 5.71 -3.06 -16.99
C PRO A 73 5.20 -1.90 -16.11
N THR A 74 5.77 -1.77 -14.93
CA THR A 74 5.35 -0.72 -13.96
C THR A 74 5.36 0.67 -14.57
N SER A 75 6.25 0.93 -15.52
CA SER A 75 6.35 2.23 -16.18
C SER A 75 5.14 2.57 -17.07
N ARG A 76 4.34 1.57 -17.44
CA ARG A 76 3.15 1.76 -18.29
C ARG A 76 1.84 1.73 -17.51
N LEU A 77 1.88 1.32 -16.26
CA LEU A 77 0.69 1.28 -15.41
C LEU A 77 0.32 2.69 -14.96
N GLY A 78 -0.97 2.96 -14.84
CA GLY A 78 -1.44 4.16 -14.18
C GLY A 78 -1.05 4.12 -12.71
N LYS A 79 -0.95 5.29 -12.08
CA LYS A 79 -0.48 5.39 -10.69
C LYS A 79 -1.39 4.67 -9.71
N SER A 80 -2.71 4.73 -9.91
CA SER A 80 -3.68 4.01 -9.07
C SER A 80 -3.52 2.50 -9.24
N GLU A 81 -3.41 2.04 -10.48
CA GLU A 81 -3.25 0.62 -10.79
C GLU A 81 -1.96 0.06 -10.22
N LEU A 82 -0.88 0.82 -10.35
CA LEU A 82 0.41 0.43 -9.79
C LEU A 82 0.34 0.34 -8.26
N THR A 83 -0.31 1.29 -7.61
CA THR A 83 -0.48 1.28 -6.16
C THR A 83 -1.28 0.06 -5.70
N ILE A 84 -2.36 -0.28 -6.40
CA ILE A 84 -3.16 -1.48 -6.12
C ILE A 84 -2.30 -2.73 -6.24
N MET A 85 -1.52 -2.84 -7.30
CA MET A 85 -0.66 -4.00 -7.51
C MET A 85 0.44 -4.10 -6.45
N ARG A 86 1.05 -2.99 -6.09
CA ARG A 86 2.06 -2.95 -5.04
C ARG A 86 1.49 -3.44 -3.70
N LEU A 87 0.30 -2.97 -3.34
CA LEU A 87 -0.35 -3.38 -2.11
C LEU A 87 -0.68 -4.87 -2.13
N ALA A 88 -1.25 -5.37 -3.23
CA ALA A 88 -1.60 -6.78 -3.37
C ALA A 88 -0.36 -7.69 -3.30
N VAL A 89 0.72 -7.33 -3.99
CA VAL A 89 1.96 -8.11 -3.97
C VAL A 89 2.56 -8.12 -2.57
N TYR A 90 2.56 -6.98 -1.90
CA TYR A 90 3.04 -6.92 -0.51
C TYR A 90 2.25 -7.87 0.39
N GLU A 91 0.93 -7.85 0.30
CA GLU A 91 0.08 -8.69 1.13
C GLU A 91 0.29 -10.18 0.87
N ILE A 92 0.49 -10.55 -0.38
CA ILE A 92 0.70 -11.95 -0.76
C ILE A 92 2.09 -12.45 -0.33
N LYS A 93 3.12 -11.64 -0.49
CA LYS A 93 4.52 -12.06 -0.32
C LYS A 93 5.10 -11.76 1.05
N PHE A 94 4.71 -10.67 1.67
CA PHE A 94 5.36 -10.18 2.88
C PHE A 94 4.45 -10.08 4.10
N ASP A 95 3.13 -10.05 3.91
CA ASP A 95 2.17 -9.91 5.00
C ASP A 95 1.51 -11.26 5.29
N GLU A 96 2.05 -11.97 6.29
CA GLU A 96 1.56 -13.29 6.66
C GLU A 96 0.21 -13.25 7.39
N ASP A 97 -0.19 -12.08 7.86
CA ASP A 97 -1.46 -11.92 8.59
C ASP A 97 -2.68 -11.94 7.65
N ILE A 98 -2.47 -11.82 6.34
CA ILE A 98 -3.54 -11.79 5.36
C ILE A 98 -3.46 -13.03 4.47
N PRO A 99 -4.48 -13.91 4.47
CA PRO A 99 -4.53 -15.03 3.54
C PRO A 99 -4.53 -14.56 2.08
N THR A 100 -3.84 -15.29 1.21
CA THR A 100 -3.66 -14.91 -0.19
C THR A 100 -4.98 -14.63 -0.91
N ASN A 101 -5.98 -15.49 -0.72
CA ASN A 101 -7.29 -15.31 -1.38
C ASN A 101 -8.01 -14.05 -0.91
N VAL A 102 -7.85 -13.67 0.36
CA VAL A 102 -8.44 -12.45 0.89
C VAL A 102 -7.73 -11.23 0.28
N ALA A 103 -6.41 -11.25 0.20
CA ALA A 103 -5.62 -10.16 -0.39
C ALA A 103 -6.01 -9.92 -1.85
N ILE A 104 -6.18 -10.99 -2.64
CA ILE A 104 -6.58 -10.88 -4.03
C ILE A 104 -7.98 -10.29 -4.15
N ASN A 105 -8.94 -10.78 -3.37
CA ASN A 105 -10.32 -10.29 -3.42
C ASN A 105 -10.40 -8.82 -3.04
N GLU A 106 -9.69 -8.41 -2.00
CA GLU A 106 -9.70 -7.01 -1.56
C GLU A 106 -9.01 -6.08 -2.56
N ALA A 107 -7.98 -6.55 -3.23
CA ALA A 107 -7.30 -5.77 -4.27
C ALA A 107 -8.23 -5.52 -5.46
N VAL A 108 -9.06 -6.48 -5.83
CA VAL A 108 -10.03 -6.33 -6.92
C VAL A 108 -11.11 -5.32 -6.56
N GLU A 109 -11.49 -5.23 -5.29
CA GLU A 109 -12.52 -4.30 -4.82
C GLU A 109 -12.03 -2.86 -4.68
N LEU A 110 -10.73 -2.65 -4.63
CA LEU A 110 -10.19 -1.30 -4.59
C LEU A 110 -10.32 -0.59 -5.93
#